data_25c3bfe5d607aaf34aa26b19cfe87e8a
#
_entry.id   25c3bfe5d607aaf34aa26b19cfe87e8a
#
_cell.length_a   1.000
_cell.length_b   1.000
_cell.length_c   1.000
_cell.angle_alpha   90.00
_cell.angle_beta   90.00
_cell.angle_gamma   90.00
#
_symmetry.space_group_name_H-M   'P 1'
#
loop_
_entity.id
_entity.type
_entity.pdbx_description
1 polymer ?
#
loop_
_entity_poly.entity_id
_entity_poly.type
_entity_poly.pdbx_seq_one_letter_code
_entity_poly.pdbx_strand_id
1 'polypeptide(L)'
;TDAGSAPNYDPPAVTLAVCKPGIRKKAKVGDLVLAFAGAVVNPTSRHSVVWAGIVSEVLTFTEYWNDRRFTSKKPDCTDVPDNFYKPTSNNGFAWQPNPVHGPEAQVRDTGGLNVLVFDHAWRFGAFGPLLPEDFGLRMIDSRRGERAADLTDPEWQRLEIWLNAQPLVTIESTGDRKSNHS
;
A
#
# COMPACT_ATOMS: atom_id res chain seq x y z
N THR A 1 -10.30 -8.53 -1.77
CA THR A 1 -9.38 -9.42 -1.03
C THR A 1 -8.05 -8.70 -0.88
N ASP A 2 -7.61 -8.53 0.35
CA ASP A 2 -6.27 -8.04 0.65
C ASP A 2 -5.33 -9.25 0.59
N ALA A 3 -4.47 -9.30 -0.42
CA ALA A 3 -3.47 -10.37 -0.56
C ALA A 3 -2.23 -10.11 0.34
N GLY A 4 -2.21 -9.03 1.12
CA GLY A 4 -1.11 -8.65 2.00
C GLY A 4 0.10 -8.03 1.30
N SER A 5 0.00 -7.75 0.00
CA SER A 5 1.10 -7.21 -0.81
C SER A 5 0.87 -5.80 -1.35
N ALA A 6 -0.28 -5.20 -1.05
CA ALA A 6 -0.59 -3.83 -1.49
C ALA A 6 -1.44 -3.07 -0.44
N PRO A 7 -0.83 -2.41 0.55
CA PRO A 7 0.62 -2.28 0.78
C PRO A 7 1.26 -3.55 1.32
N ASN A 8 2.55 -3.71 1.04
CA ASN A 8 3.37 -4.78 1.60
C ASN A 8 4.03 -4.28 2.88
N TYR A 9 3.75 -4.95 4.00
CA TYR A 9 4.24 -4.56 5.34
C TYR A 9 5.52 -5.27 5.76
N ASP A 10 6.06 -6.17 4.93
CA ASP A 10 7.30 -6.87 5.26
C ASP A 10 8.47 -5.87 5.36
N PRO A 11 9.40 -6.08 6.32
CA PRO A 11 10.54 -5.21 6.44
C PRO A 11 11.40 -5.19 5.15
N PRO A 12 12.21 -4.12 4.93
CA PRO A 12 12.59 -3.07 5.91
C PRO A 12 11.64 -1.88 6.01
N ALA A 13 10.78 -1.66 5.04
CA ALA A 13 9.83 -0.56 5.01
C ALA A 13 8.52 -1.01 4.36
N VAL A 14 7.42 -0.33 4.65
CA VAL A 14 6.15 -0.55 3.94
C VAL A 14 6.30 -0.08 2.49
N THR A 15 5.81 -0.88 1.55
CA THR A 15 5.91 -0.56 0.12
C THR A 15 4.57 -0.71 -0.59
N LEU A 16 4.37 0.09 -1.64
CA LEU A 16 3.26 -0.05 -2.58
C LEU A 16 3.85 -0.17 -3.98
N ALA A 17 4.16 -1.40 -4.39
CA ALA A 17 4.77 -1.71 -5.68
C ALA A 17 3.76 -2.22 -6.71
N VAL A 18 2.68 -2.83 -6.26
CA VAL A 18 1.65 -3.44 -7.11
C VAL A 18 0.29 -2.83 -6.83
N CYS A 19 -0.68 -3.07 -7.69
CA CYS A 19 -2.00 -2.44 -7.59
C CYS A 19 -1.93 -0.90 -7.61
N LYS A 20 -3.06 -0.22 -7.49
CA LYS A 20 -3.20 1.25 -7.36
C LYS A 20 -2.29 2.06 -8.31
N PRO A 21 -2.26 1.78 -9.62
CA PRO A 21 -1.34 2.44 -10.55
C PRO A 21 -1.51 3.96 -10.59
N GLY A 22 -2.73 4.47 -10.43
CA GLY A 22 -3.01 5.91 -10.43
C GLY A 22 -2.40 6.64 -9.24
N ILE A 23 -2.41 6.03 -8.05
CA ILE A 23 -1.74 6.58 -6.86
C ILE A 23 -0.23 6.59 -7.10
N ARG A 24 0.34 5.43 -7.44
CA ARG A 24 1.80 5.27 -7.60
C ARG A 24 2.39 6.20 -8.67
N LYS A 25 1.63 6.49 -9.73
CA LYS A 25 2.06 7.40 -10.80
C LYS A 25 2.09 8.87 -10.38
N LYS A 26 1.25 9.28 -9.43
CA LYS A 26 1.02 10.69 -9.09
C LYS A 26 1.64 11.11 -7.77
N ALA A 27 1.76 10.18 -6.83
CA ALA A 27 2.25 10.46 -5.49
C ALA A 27 3.70 10.95 -5.50
N LYS A 28 4.01 11.84 -4.57
CA LYS A 28 5.32 12.45 -4.35
C LYS A 28 5.76 12.21 -2.91
N VAL A 29 7.06 12.36 -2.66
CA VAL A 29 7.60 12.37 -1.30
C VAL A 29 6.88 13.43 -0.46
N GLY A 30 6.45 13.04 0.74
CA GLY A 30 5.66 13.85 1.65
C GLY A 30 4.14 13.67 1.52
N ASP A 31 3.65 13.07 0.43
CA ASP A 31 2.22 12.79 0.30
C ASP A 31 1.76 11.73 1.31
N LEU A 32 0.56 11.91 1.87
CA LEU A 32 -0.13 10.90 2.65
C LEU A 32 -1.00 10.03 1.74
N VAL A 33 -0.85 8.74 1.85
CA VAL A 33 -1.75 7.75 1.24
C VAL A 33 -2.65 7.18 2.32
N LEU A 34 -3.97 7.29 2.12
CA LEU A 34 -4.99 6.70 2.99
C LEU A 34 -5.74 5.59 2.24
N ALA A 35 -5.89 4.45 2.89
CA ALA A 35 -6.72 3.36 2.39
C ALA A 35 -7.96 3.17 3.27
N PHE A 36 -9.12 3.14 2.63
CA PHE A 36 -10.40 2.91 3.29
C PHE A 36 -10.89 1.49 3.08
N ALA A 37 -11.65 0.99 4.03
CA ALA A 37 -12.27 -0.32 3.93
C ALA A 37 -13.21 -0.38 2.72
N GLY A 38 -13.03 -1.39 1.88
CA GLY A 38 -13.99 -1.69 0.82
C GLY A 38 -15.27 -2.32 1.39
N ALA A 39 -16.38 -2.21 0.67
CA ALA A 39 -17.68 -2.75 1.09
C ALA A 39 -17.67 -4.28 1.37
N VAL A 40 -16.72 -5.01 0.80
CA VAL A 40 -16.54 -6.44 1.07
C VAL A 40 -15.82 -6.67 2.40
N VAL A 41 -14.90 -5.76 2.77
CA VAL A 41 -14.10 -5.86 3.99
C VAL A 41 -14.88 -5.36 5.19
N ASN A 42 -15.61 -4.27 5.03
CA ASN A 42 -16.47 -3.69 6.07
C ASN A 42 -17.76 -3.15 5.42
N PRO A 43 -18.83 -3.95 5.38
CA PRO A 43 -20.10 -3.54 4.77
C PRO A 43 -20.78 -2.36 5.50
N THR A 44 -20.50 -2.19 6.78
CA THR A 44 -21.16 -1.21 7.64
C THR A 44 -20.44 0.12 7.71
N SER A 45 -19.17 0.18 7.27
CA SER A 45 -18.39 1.42 7.36
C SER A 45 -17.42 1.61 6.20
N ARG A 46 -17.83 2.47 5.28
CA ARG A 46 -17.01 2.88 4.13
C ARG A 46 -15.93 3.91 4.49
N HIS A 47 -15.94 4.43 5.71
CA HIS A 47 -15.04 5.48 6.19
C HIS A 47 -14.01 4.98 7.21
N SER A 48 -13.96 3.66 7.43
CA SER A 48 -12.90 3.06 8.22
C SER A 48 -11.57 3.16 7.49
N VAL A 49 -10.59 3.75 8.11
CA VAL A 49 -9.21 3.80 7.63
C VAL A 49 -8.55 2.48 7.98
N VAL A 50 -8.18 1.70 6.97
CA VAL A 50 -7.53 0.40 7.18
C VAL A 50 -6.01 0.53 7.24
N TRP A 51 -5.49 1.57 6.60
CA TRP A 51 -4.08 1.87 6.53
C TRP A 51 -3.83 3.32 6.12
N ALA A 52 -2.72 3.88 6.58
CA ALA A 52 -2.19 5.17 6.16
C ALA A 52 -0.66 5.10 6.06
N GLY A 53 -0.05 5.93 5.22
CA GLY A 53 1.41 6.05 5.14
C GLY A 53 1.85 7.33 4.47
N ILE A 54 2.97 7.88 4.97
CA ILE A 54 3.64 9.04 4.38
C ILE A 54 4.70 8.53 3.40
N VAL A 55 4.63 8.98 2.15
CA VAL A 55 5.60 8.60 1.11
C VAL A 55 6.97 9.19 1.48
N SER A 56 7.94 8.32 1.72
CA SER A 56 9.33 8.69 2.02
C SER A 56 10.22 8.63 0.79
N GLU A 57 9.95 7.67 -0.13
CA GLU A 57 10.69 7.53 -1.38
C GLU A 57 9.75 7.17 -2.52
N VAL A 58 10.11 7.61 -3.72
CA VAL A 58 9.47 7.22 -4.98
C VAL A 58 10.54 6.62 -5.86
N LEU A 59 10.47 5.32 -6.09
CA LEU A 59 11.45 4.55 -6.86
C LEU A 59 10.84 4.09 -8.18
N THR A 60 11.65 3.99 -9.22
CA THR A 60 11.27 3.20 -10.40
C THR A 60 11.30 1.70 -10.07
N PHE A 61 10.64 0.87 -10.86
CA PHE A 61 10.72 -0.59 -10.70
C PHE A 61 12.15 -1.12 -10.83
N THR A 62 12.98 -0.46 -11.67
CA THR A 62 14.38 -0.83 -11.84
C THR A 62 15.19 -0.53 -10.59
N GLU A 63 15.01 0.64 -10.00
CA GLU A 63 15.66 0.99 -8.72
C GLU A 63 15.19 0.04 -7.62
N TYR A 64 13.89 -0.19 -7.49
CA TYR A 64 13.33 -1.08 -6.48
C TYR A 64 13.85 -2.52 -6.60
N TRP A 65 13.95 -3.05 -7.83
CA TRP A 65 14.50 -4.39 -8.06
C TRP A 65 15.98 -4.50 -7.65
N ASN A 66 16.79 -3.48 -7.94
CA ASN A 66 18.23 -3.48 -7.73
C ASN A 66 18.64 -3.06 -6.31
N ASP A 67 17.74 -2.43 -5.54
CA ASP A 67 18.01 -2.01 -4.19
C ASP A 67 18.05 -3.21 -3.24
N ARG A 68 19.20 -3.40 -2.60
CA ARG A 68 19.44 -4.53 -1.68
C ARG A 68 18.52 -4.51 -0.45
N ARG A 69 18.02 -3.35 -0.06
CA ARG A 69 17.05 -3.22 1.05
C ARG A 69 15.81 -4.07 0.80
N PHE A 70 15.36 -4.17 -0.44
CA PHE A 70 14.12 -4.84 -0.82
C PHE A 70 14.30 -6.25 -1.39
N THR A 71 15.46 -6.86 -1.15
CA THR A 71 15.72 -8.25 -1.56
C THR A 71 14.75 -9.23 -0.88
N SER A 72 14.43 -8.99 0.41
CA SER A 72 13.48 -9.81 1.18
C SER A 72 12.05 -9.80 0.62
N LYS A 73 11.72 -8.84 -0.24
CA LYS A 73 10.38 -8.71 -0.87
C LYS A 73 10.28 -9.40 -2.24
N LYS A 74 11.32 -10.11 -2.66
CA LYS A 74 11.32 -10.90 -3.90
C LYS A 74 10.65 -12.27 -3.69
N PRO A 75 10.12 -12.90 -4.77
CA PRO A 75 9.39 -14.17 -4.69
C PRO A 75 10.12 -15.31 -3.98
N ASP A 76 11.44 -15.37 -4.14
CA ASP A 76 12.25 -16.42 -3.52
C ASP A 76 12.48 -16.21 -2.01
N CYS A 77 12.04 -15.10 -1.46
CA CYS A 77 12.33 -14.68 -0.09
C CYS A 77 11.10 -14.58 0.82
N THR A 78 9.90 -14.51 0.24
CA THR A 78 8.65 -14.34 1.01
C THR A 78 7.44 -14.91 0.27
N ASP A 79 6.41 -15.31 1.02
CA ASP A 79 5.12 -15.77 0.47
C ASP A 79 4.21 -14.61 0.03
N VAL A 80 4.56 -13.38 0.38
CA VAL A 80 3.80 -12.16 0.01
C VAL A 80 4.68 -11.14 -0.70
N PRO A 81 5.36 -11.51 -1.80
CA PRO A 81 6.26 -10.62 -2.51
C PRO A 81 5.50 -9.46 -3.16
N ASP A 82 6.19 -8.33 -3.33
CA ASP A 82 5.75 -7.23 -4.19
C ASP A 82 6.86 -6.74 -5.13
N ASN A 83 8.08 -7.30 -5.01
CA ASN A 83 9.24 -7.01 -5.86
C ASN A 83 9.49 -8.15 -6.86
N PHE A 84 8.61 -8.29 -7.86
CA PHE A 84 8.64 -9.41 -8.81
C PHE A 84 8.63 -8.99 -10.30
N TYR A 85 8.90 -7.73 -10.60
CA TYR A 85 9.09 -7.23 -11.97
C TYR A 85 10.56 -6.96 -12.23
N LYS A 86 11.29 -8.00 -12.71
CA LYS A 86 12.73 -7.91 -13.00
C LYS A 86 12.97 -7.08 -14.25
N PRO A 87 13.83 -6.04 -14.22
CA PRO A 87 14.20 -5.28 -15.41
C PRO A 87 14.87 -6.15 -16.47
N THR A 88 14.60 -5.86 -17.73
CA THR A 88 15.20 -6.52 -18.89
C THR A 88 16.07 -5.56 -19.69
N SER A 89 16.96 -6.07 -20.52
CA SER A 89 17.90 -5.26 -21.33
C SER A 89 17.22 -4.35 -22.37
N ASN A 90 15.97 -4.62 -22.71
CA ASN A 90 15.17 -3.84 -23.67
C ASN A 90 14.24 -2.83 -22.99
N ASN A 91 14.57 -2.37 -21.79
CA ASN A 91 13.80 -1.43 -20.98
C ASN A 91 12.38 -1.92 -20.60
N GLY A 92 12.13 -3.23 -20.68
CA GLY A 92 10.92 -3.88 -20.21
C GLY A 92 11.09 -4.52 -18.84
N PHE A 93 10.11 -5.32 -18.46
CA PHE A 93 10.12 -6.11 -17.24
C PHE A 93 9.76 -7.57 -17.54
N ALA A 94 10.46 -8.49 -16.87
CA ALA A 94 10.10 -9.89 -16.83
C ALA A 94 9.38 -10.19 -15.51
N TRP A 95 8.14 -10.63 -15.59
CA TRP A 95 7.40 -11.12 -14.45
C TRP A 95 8.10 -12.34 -13.83
N GLN A 96 8.23 -12.36 -12.52
CA GLN A 96 8.75 -13.50 -11.79
C GLN A 96 7.60 -14.27 -11.16
N PRO A 97 7.58 -15.63 -11.20
CA PRO A 97 6.55 -16.43 -10.58
C PRO A 97 6.33 -16.09 -9.12
N ASN A 98 5.09 -15.85 -8.73
CA ASN A 98 4.70 -15.48 -7.38
C ASN A 98 3.23 -15.80 -7.11
N PRO A 99 2.79 -15.95 -5.84
CA PRO A 99 1.43 -16.31 -5.50
C PRO A 99 0.46 -15.10 -5.52
N VAL A 100 0.96 -13.88 -5.74
CA VAL A 100 0.18 -12.64 -5.57
C VAL A 100 -0.53 -12.22 -6.85
N HIS A 101 0.23 -12.05 -7.94
CA HIS A 101 -0.29 -11.65 -9.23
C HIS A 101 0.28 -12.53 -10.35
N GLY A 102 -0.58 -12.98 -11.26
CA GLY A 102 -0.14 -13.62 -12.49
C GLY A 102 0.46 -12.65 -13.50
N PRO A 103 1.05 -13.18 -14.60
CA PRO A 103 1.69 -12.37 -15.63
C PRO A 103 0.74 -11.39 -16.32
N GLU A 104 -0.56 -11.65 -16.32
CA GLU A 104 -1.61 -10.79 -16.88
C GLU A 104 -1.73 -9.43 -16.15
N ALA A 105 -1.27 -9.37 -14.90
CA ALA A 105 -1.30 -8.14 -14.12
C ALA A 105 -0.16 -7.17 -14.49
N GLN A 106 0.86 -7.63 -15.21
CA GLN A 106 2.10 -6.86 -15.45
C GLN A 106 1.84 -5.48 -16.06
N VAL A 107 1.01 -5.40 -17.11
CA VAL A 107 0.73 -4.11 -17.79
C VAL A 107 0.08 -3.11 -16.83
N ARG A 108 -0.87 -3.57 -16.03
CA ARG A 108 -1.54 -2.74 -15.02
C ARG A 108 -0.55 -2.27 -13.95
N ASP A 109 0.22 -3.19 -13.41
CA ASP A 109 1.09 -2.91 -12.27
C ASP A 109 2.28 -2.03 -12.68
N THR A 110 2.95 -2.35 -13.78
CA THR A 110 4.05 -1.52 -14.29
C THR A 110 3.58 -0.19 -14.88
N GLY A 111 2.30 -0.09 -15.30
CA GLY A 111 1.67 1.16 -15.73
C GLY A 111 1.59 2.24 -14.63
N GLY A 112 1.77 1.87 -13.35
CA GLY A 112 1.94 2.81 -12.24
C GLY A 112 3.28 3.53 -12.22
N LEU A 113 4.24 3.10 -13.03
CA LEU A 113 5.59 3.62 -13.23
C LEU A 113 6.49 3.52 -12.00
N ASN A 114 5.97 3.82 -10.81
CA ASN A 114 6.72 3.97 -9.57
C ASN A 114 6.34 2.92 -8.53
N VAL A 115 7.23 2.70 -7.60
CA VAL A 115 7.04 2.05 -6.31
C VAL A 115 7.13 3.12 -5.23
N LEU A 116 6.18 3.14 -4.31
CA LEU A 116 6.19 4.05 -3.18
C LEU A 116 6.73 3.32 -1.95
N VAL A 117 7.61 3.99 -1.22
CA VAL A 117 8.17 3.53 0.06
C VAL A 117 7.63 4.42 1.17
N PHE A 118 7.33 3.82 2.32
CA PHE A 118 6.75 4.49 3.48
C PHE A 118 7.54 4.10 4.73
N ASP A 119 8.36 5.01 5.24
CA ASP A 119 9.10 4.80 6.49
C ASP A 119 8.17 4.98 7.70
N HIS A 120 7.13 5.79 7.54
CA HIS A 120 6.11 5.99 8.55
C HIS A 120 4.74 5.55 8.01
N ALA A 121 4.14 4.56 8.68
CA ALA A 121 2.86 4.02 8.30
C ALA A 121 2.04 3.55 9.51
N TRP A 122 0.72 3.66 9.41
CA TRP A 122 -0.26 3.21 10.39
C TRP A 122 -1.06 2.04 9.81
N ARG A 123 -1.11 0.93 10.50
CA ARG A 123 -1.91 -0.23 10.12
C ARG A 123 -3.03 -0.42 11.13
N PHE A 124 -4.28 -0.32 10.67
CA PHE A 124 -5.47 -0.43 11.52
C PHE A 124 -6.28 -1.71 11.24
N GLY A 125 -6.06 -2.36 10.10
CA GLY A 125 -6.77 -3.57 9.71
C GLY A 125 -8.21 -3.32 9.23
N ALA A 126 -8.95 -4.39 9.03
CA ALA A 126 -10.28 -4.36 8.40
C ALA A 126 -11.32 -3.52 9.17
N PHE A 127 -11.19 -3.44 10.49
CA PHE A 127 -12.07 -2.69 11.38
C PHE A 127 -11.39 -1.46 11.97
N GLY A 128 -10.55 -0.82 11.17
CA GLY A 128 -9.85 0.40 11.57
C GLY A 128 -10.78 1.55 11.95
N PRO A 129 -10.22 2.63 12.52
CA PRO A 129 -10.99 3.76 13.03
C PRO A 129 -11.76 4.46 11.91
N LEU A 130 -12.91 5.02 12.29
CA LEU A 130 -13.68 5.88 11.39
C LEU A 130 -13.01 7.23 11.27
N LEU A 131 -12.75 7.66 10.04
CA LEU A 131 -12.28 9.02 9.80
C LEU A 131 -13.38 9.99 10.26
N PRO A 132 -13.07 10.99 11.10
CA PRO A 132 -14.04 11.99 11.55
C PRO A 132 -14.68 12.74 10.37
N GLU A 133 -15.95 13.06 10.48
CA GLU A 133 -16.73 13.71 9.42
C GLU A 133 -16.17 15.08 9.00
N ASP A 134 -15.57 15.80 9.94
CA ASP A 134 -14.97 17.09 9.71
C ASP A 134 -13.66 17.07 8.88
N PHE A 135 -13.07 15.88 8.71
CA PHE A 135 -12.04 15.66 7.68
C PHE A 135 -12.64 15.32 6.31
N GLY A 136 -13.95 15.10 6.23
CA GLY A 136 -14.53 14.07 5.41
C GLY A 136 -14.91 14.43 4.00
N LEU A 137 -15.52 15.54 3.74
CA LEU A 137 -16.22 15.74 2.46
C LEU A 137 -15.30 15.87 1.24
N ARG A 138 -14.05 16.27 1.44
CA ARG A 138 -13.08 16.39 0.35
C ARG A 138 -12.32 15.11 0.08
N MET A 139 -12.12 14.28 1.11
CA MET A 139 -11.35 13.02 1.00
C MET A 139 -12.22 11.81 0.70
N ILE A 140 -13.48 11.83 1.11
CA ILE A 140 -14.37 10.68 1.03
C ILE A 140 -15.49 10.94 0.05
N ASP A 141 -15.18 10.91 -1.22
CA ASP A 141 -16.20 10.63 -2.21
C ASP A 141 -16.52 9.13 -2.11
N SER A 142 -17.75 8.78 -1.78
CA SER A 142 -18.25 7.41 -1.61
C SER A 142 -18.16 6.54 -2.86
N ARG A 143 -17.68 7.08 -3.97
CA ARG A 143 -17.46 6.36 -5.23
C ARG A 143 -16.17 5.56 -5.19
N ARG A 144 -16.18 4.41 -5.84
CA ARG A 144 -14.98 3.58 -6.02
C ARG A 144 -13.90 4.36 -6.78
N GLY A 145 -12.64 4.17 -6.38
CA GLY A 145 -11.49 4.66 -7.11
C GLY A 145 -10.46 5.40 -6.24
N GLU A 146 -9.45 5.90 -6.90
CA GLU A 146 -8.36 6.66 -6.31
C GLU A 146 -8.71 8.15 -6.40
N ARG A 147 -8.48 8.88 -5.31
CA ARG A 147 -8.75 10.32 -5.21
C ARG A 147 -7.52 11.01 -4.65
N ALA A 148 -7.34 12.26 -5.05
CA ALA A 148 -6.38 13.17 -4.45
C ALA A 148 -7.13 14.38 -3.88
N ALA A 149 -6.65 14.90 -2.76
CA ALA A 149 -7.12 16.14 -2.16
C ALA A 149 -5.91 16.89 -1.60
N ASP A 150 -5.93 18.20 -1.75
CA ASP A 150 -4.95 19.06 -1.10
C ASP A 150 -5.45 19.40 0.31
N LEU A 151 -4.58 19.24 1.29
CA LEU A 151 -4.81 19.63 2.66
C LEU A 151 -4.05 20.93 2.96
N THR A 152 -4.66 21.81 3.72
CA THR A 152 -3.95 22.92 4.35
C THR A 152 -3.07 22.39 5.50
N ASP A 153 -2.04 23.14 5.89
CA ASP A 153 -1.17 22.73 7.01
C ASP A 153 -1.93 22.43 8.30
N PRO A 154 -2.95 23.20 8.73
CA PRO A 154 -3.75 22.86 9.90
C PRO A 154 -4.56 21.57 9.73
N GLU A 155 -5.11 21.30 8.54
CA GLU A 155 -5.83 20.05 8.27
C GLU A 155 -4.89 18.84 8.33
N TRP A 156 -3.69 18.98 7.78
CA TRP A 156 -2.65 17.99 7.85
C TRP A 156 -2.26 17.66 9.29
N GLN A 157 -1.92 18.67 10.08
CA GLN A 157 -1.54 18.50 11.49
C GLN A 157 -2.64 17.81 12.31
N ARG A 158 -3.90 18.20 12.11
CA ARG A 158 -5.05 17.55 12.77
C ARG A 158 -5.16 16.08 12.39
N LEU A 159 -5.01 15.75 11.11
CA LEU A 159 -5.08 14.40 10.61
C LEU A 159 -3.95 13.53 11.16
N GLU A 160 -2.73 14.03 11.20
CA GLU A 160 -1.57 13.35 11.75
C GLU A 160 -1.73 13.08 13.26
N ILE A 161 -2.19 14.08 14.03
CA ILE A 161 -2.53 13.91 15.45
C ILE A 161 -3.59 12.82 15.62
N TRP A 162 -4.63 12.84 14.81
CA TRP A 162 -5.68 11.84 14.87
C TRP A 162 -5.15 10.44 14.52
N LEU A 163 -4.36 10.28 13.47
CA LEU A 163 -3.74 9.00 13.10
C LEU A 163 -2.88 8.44 14.24
N ASN A 164 -2.06 9.29 14.85
CA ASN A 164 -1.17 8.90 15.95
C ASN A 164 -1.92 8.51 17.24
N ALA A 165 -3.14 9.01 17.43
CA ALA A 165 -3.97 8.68 18.58
C ALA A 165 -4.74 7.36 18.44
N GLN A 166 -4.76 6.74 17.25
CA GLN A 166 -5.52 5.52 17.02
C GLN A 166 -4.72 4.27 17.44
N PRO A 167 -5.41 3.22 17.96
CA PRO A 167 -4.76 1.94 18.25
C PRO A 167 -4.29 1.27 16.96
N LEU A 168 -3.01 0.94 16.90
CA LEU A 168 -2.43 0.20 15.78
C LEU A 168 -2.65 -1.30 15.97
N VAL A 169 -2.85 -2.02 14.85
CA VAL A 169 -2.74 -3.47 14.86
C VAL A 169 -1.26 -3.81 15.03
N THR A 170 -0.93 -4.46 16.14
CA THR A 170 0.41 -4.99 16.36
C THR A 170 0.68 -6.03 15.26
N ILE A 171 1.75 -5.85 14.51
CA ILE A 171 2.24 -6.89 13.60
C ILE A 171 2.87 -7.94 14.50
N GLU A 172 2.09 -8.96 14.89
CA GLU A 172 2.70 -10.17 15.42
C GLU A 172 3.57 -10.73 14.31
N SER A 173 4.86 -10.91 14.59
CA SER A 173 5.80 -11.55 13.69
C SER A 173 5.17 -12.86 13.22
N THR A 174 5.06 -13.03 11.92
CA THR A 174 4.37 -14.10 11.21
C THR A 174 4.88 -15.48 11.64
N GLY A 175 4.42 -15.98 12.80
CA GLY A 175 4.67 -17.34 13.28
C GLY A 175 3.50 -18.30 13.10
N ASP A 176 2.28 -17.81 12.79
CA ASP A 176 1.08 -18.63 12.76
C ASP A 176 0.15 -18.32 11.58
N ARG A 177 0.67 -18.49 10.35
CA ARG A 177 -0.22 -18.75 9.20
C ARG A 177 -0.20 -20.24 8.87
N LYS A 178 -0.66 -21.09 9.79
CA LYS A 178 -1.00 -22.48 9.45
C LYS A 178 -2.35 -22.47 8.72
N SER A 179 -2.26 -22.79 7.44
CA SER A 179 -3.22 -23.52 6.60
C SER A 179 -4.54 -23.92 7.27
N ASN A 180 -5.62 -23.25 6.93
CA ASN A 180 -6.95 -23.83 6.88
C ASN A 180 -7.40 -23.91 5.42
N HIS A 181 -6.91 -24.95 4.72
CA HIS A 181 -7.55 -25.50 3.55
C HIS A 181 -7.88 -26.94 3.88
N SER A 182 -9.12 -27.17 4.24
CA SER A 182 -9.83 -28.46 4.15
C SER A 182 -11.13 -28.23 3.42
#